data_1072fdada10524edfd3c59b2788b1a1c
#
_entry.id   1072fdada10524edfd3c59b2788b1a1c
#
_cell.length_a   1.000
_cell.length_b   1.000
_cell.length_c   1.000
_cell.angle_alpha   90.00
_cell.angle_beta   90.00
_cell.angle_gamma   90.00
#
_symmetry.space_group_name_H-M   'P 1'
#
loop_
_entity.id
_entity.type
_entity.pdbx_description
1 polymer ?
#
loop_
_entity_poly.entity_id
_entity_poly.type
_entity_poly.pdbx_seq_one_letter_code
_entity_poly.pdbx_strand_id
1 'polypeptide(L)'
;METRFDELLEFPCNQTFKVMGVAGEQLPLDVIACLQKLAPGDYNPTIKPSSKGNYHAVSISVRVTSKAHMEQVYTNLGNLELVKVVL
;
A
#
# COMPACT_ATOMS: atom_id res chain seq x y z
N MET A 1 -16.74 20.53 -4.28
CA MET A 1 -15.55 21.02 -3.59
C MET A 1 -14.36 20.15 -3.97
N GLU A 2 -13.32 20.75 -4.39
CA GLU A 2 -12.15 19.98 -4.73
C GLU A 2 -11.36 19.58 -3.49
N THR A 3 -10.75 18.42 -3.56
CA THR A 3 -9.86 17.98 -2.50
C THR A 3 -8.55 18.74 -2.62
N ARG A 4 -7.95 19.00 -1.49
CA ARG A 4 -6.69 19.73 -1.44
C ARG A 4 -5.54 18.85 -1.00
N PHE A 5 -5.55 17.61 -1.47
CA PHE A 5 -4.48 16.68 -1.12
C PHE A 5 -3.11 17.25 -1.45
N ASP A 6 -2.99 17.86 -2.62
CA ASP A 6 -1.70 18.41 -3.05
C ASP A 6 -1.24 19.56 -2.17
N GLU A 7 -2.19 20.30 -1.61
CA GLU A 7 -1.89 21.45 -0.76
C GLU A 7 -1.67 21.03 0.70
N LEU A 8 -2.32 19.92 1.11
CA LEU A 8 -2.24 19.45 2.49
C LEU A 8 -1.07 18.50 2.72
N LEU A 9 -0.59 17.85 1.68
CA LEU A 9 0.51 16.91 1.78
C LEU A 9 1.82 17.59 1.40
N GLU A 10 2.79 17.43 2.28
CA GLU A 10 4.15 17.90 2.01
C GLU A 10 4.99 16.70 1.61
N PHE A 11 5.54 16.74 0.42
CA PHE A 11 6.41 15.68 -0.08
C PHE A 11 7.87 16.05 0.13
N PRO A 12 8.72 15.07 0.44
CA PRO A 12 8.40 13.67 0.67
C PRO A 12 7.71 13.47 2.02
N CYS A 13 6.85 12.47 2.08
CA CYS A 13 6.18 12.14 3.34
C CYS A 13 5.86 10.65 3.40
N ASN A 14 5.54 10.19 4.60
CA ASN A 14 5.14 8.79 4.79
C ASN A 14 3.62 8.68 4.68
N GLN A 15 3.19 7.78 3.82
CA GLN A 15 1.76 7.48 3.65
C GLN A 15 1.51 6.03 4.01
N THR A 16 0.43 5.79 4.75
CA THR A 16 0.04 4.44 5.10
C THR A 16 -0.94 3.92 4.05
N PHE A 17 -0.59 2.80 3.45
CA PHE A 17 -1.45 2.12 2.49
C PHE A 17 -2.04 0.89 3.18
N LYS A 18 -3.34 0.72 3.03
CA LYS A 18 -4.02 -0.46 3.54
C LYS A 18 -4.40 -1.32 2.35
N VAL A 19 -3.82 -2.51 2.29
CA VAL A 19 -4.00 -3.42 1.17
C VAL A 19 -4.81 -4.62 1.66
N MET A 20 -5.94 -4.86 1.03
CA MET A 20 -6.75 -6.04 1.33
C MET A 20 -6.61 -7.04 0.20
N GLY A 21 -6.31 -8.27 0.56
CA GLY A 21 -6.12 -9.31 -0.44
C GLY A 21 -6.32 -10.70 0.14
N VAL A 22 -6.03 -11.69 -0.69
CA VAL A 22 -6.22 -13.10 -0.33
C VAL A 22 -5.34 -13.44 0.86
N ALA A 23 -5.95 -14.07 1.87
CA ALA A 23 -5.24 -14.47 3.09
C ALA A 23 -4.09 -15.41 2.78
N GLY A 24 -2.98 -15.27 3.50
CA GLY A 24 -1.83 -16.13 3.36
C GLY A 24 -0.53 -15.35 3.46
N GLU A 25 0.58 -16.07 3.50
CA GLU A 25 1.89 -15.48 3.66
C GLU A 25 2.39 -14.78 2.40
N GLN A 26 1.85 -15.15 1.24
CA GLN A 26 2.29 -14.58 -0.03
C GLN A 26 1.88 -13.12 -0.20
N LEU A 27 0.75 -12.73 0.36
CA LEU A 27 0.23 -11.37 0.19
C LEU A 27 1.22 -10.30 0.67
N PRO A 28 1.72 -10.35 1.92
CA PRO A 28 2.69 -9.33 2.35
C PRO A 28 4.00 -9.40 1.58
N LEU A 29 4.42 -10.59 1.15
CA LEU A 29 5.63 -10.74 0.36
C LEU A 29 5.49 -10.06 -1.00
N ASP A 30 4.35 -10.23 -1.66
CA ASP A 30 4.08 -9.58 -2.95
C ASP A 30 3.99 -8.07 -2.80
N VAL A 31 3.36 -7.60 -1.74
CA VAL A 31 3.26 -6.17 -1.45
C VAL A 31 4.64 -5.56 -1.25
N ILE A 32 5.47 -6.19 -0.43
CA ILE A 32 6.83 -5.69 -0.18
C ILE A 32 7.67 -5.72 -1.46
N ALA A 33 7.59 -6.79 -2.23
CA ALA A 33 8.34 -6.90 -3.48
C ALA A 33 7.96 -5.79 -4.46
N CYS A 34 6.67 -5.48 -4.53
CA CYS A 34 6.17 -4.39 -5.36
C CYS A 34 6.73 -3.04 -4.89
N LEU A 35 6.70 -2.80 -3.58
CA LEU A 35 7.17 -1.54 -3.01
C LEU A 35 8.68 -1.37 -3.17
N GLN A 36 9.45 -2.44 -3.10
CA GLN A 36 10.89 -2.35 -3.28
C GLN A 36 11.28 -1.84 -4.67
N LYS A 37 10.44 -2.07 -5.65
CA LYS A 37 10.67 -1.57 -7.01
C LYS A 37 10.34 -0.10 -7.15
N LEU A 38 9.36 0.39 -6.40
CA LEU A 38 8.85 1.76 -6.52
C LEU A 38 9.45 2.70 -5.50
N ALA A 39 9.70 2.20 -4.31
CA ALA A 39 10.19 2.97 -3.18
C ALA A 39 11.04 2.07 -2.30
N PRO A 40 12.30 1.80 -2.68
CA PRO A 40 13.14 0.90 -1.90
C PRO A 40 13.30 1.36 -0.46
N GLY A 41 13.26 0.41 0.47
CA GLY A 41 13.37 0.73 1.89
C GLY A 41 13.06 -0.48 2.74
N ASP A 42 13.04 -0.27 4.06
CA ASP A 42 12.70 -1.30 5.02
C ASP A 42 11.22 -1.19 5.36
N TYR A 43 10.50 -2.27 5.17
CA TYR A 43 9.06 -2.28 5.40
C TYR A 43 8.70 -3.30 6.47
N ASN A 44 7.85 -2.86 7.42
CA ASN A 44 7.33 -3.69 8.50
C ASN A 44 5.81 -3.68 8.43
N PRO A 45 5.22 -4.49 7.56
CA PRO A 45 3.77 -4.49 7.41
C PRO A 45 3.08 -5.05 8.65
N THR A 46 1.93 -4.48 8.97
CA THR A 46 1.04 -5.02 10.00
C THR A 46 -0.06 -5.78 9.29
N ILE A 47 -0.27 -7.02 9.69
CA ILE A 47 -1.24 -7.91 9.04
C ILE A 47 -2.40 -8.14 9.98
N LYS A 48 -3.61 -7.89 9.48
CA LYS A 48 -4.84 -8.10 10.24
C LYS A 48 -5.75 -9.04 9.45
N PRO A 49 -6.09 -10.21 10.00
CA PRO A 49 -7.03 -11.09 9.31
C PRO A 49 -8.44 -10.52 9.35
N SER A 50 -9.23 -10.81 8.32
CA SER A 50 -10.64 -10.46 8.33
C SER A 50 -11.39 -11.39 9.27
N SER A 51 -12.63 -11.01 9.62
CA SER A 51 -13.44 -11.79 10.53
C SER A 51 -13.69 -13.23 10.05
N LYS A 52 -13.69 -13.44 8.74
CA LYS A 52 -13.91 -14.77 8.16
C LYS A 52 -12.61 -15.49 7.79
N GLY A 53 -11.48 -14.82 7.95
CA GLY A 53 -10.19 -15.42 7.65
C GLY A 53 -9.86 -15.60 6.17
N ASN A 54 -10.76 -15.20 5.26
CA ASN A 54 -10.54 -15.33 3.81
C ASN A 54 -9.66 -14.25 3.23
N TYR A 55 -9.57 -13.12 3.91
CA TYR A 55 -8.79 -11.97 3.46
C TYR A 55 -7.93 -11.45 4.59
N HIS A 56 -6.80 -10.90 4.22
CA HIS A 56 -5.94 -10.20 5.17
C HIS A 56 -5.85 -8.73 4.76
N ALA A 57 -5.73 -7.86 5.76
CA ALA A 57 -5.45 -6.45 5.55
C ALA A 57 -4.00 -6.21 5.93
N VAL A 58 -3.21 -5.71 4.98
CA VAL A 58 -1.80 -5.40 5.19
C VAL A 58 -1.68 -3.88 5.23
N SER A 59 -1.27 -3.35 6.36
CA SER A 59 -1.02 -1.92 6.53
C SER A 59 0.46 -1.68 6.45
N ILE A 60 0.88 -0.76 5.59
CA ILE A 60 2.30 -0.52 5.35
C ILE A 60 2.53 0.96 5.11
N SER A 61 3.57 1.49 5.72
CA SER A 61 3.96 2.88 5.57
C SER A 61 5.01 3.00 4.48
N VAL A 62 4.77 3.87 3.51
CA VAL A 62 5.65 4.07 2.36
C VAL A 62 6.03 5.54 2.28
N ARG A 63 7.33 5.80 2.10
CA ARG A 63 7.80 7.15 1.85
C ARG A 63 7.56 7.49 0.39
N VAL A 64 6.67 8.43 0.15
CA VAL A 64 6.34 8.89 -1.20
C VAL A 64 6.95 10.26 -1.43
N THR A 65 7.46 10.50 -2.62
CA THR A 65 8.21 11.70 -2.95
C THR A 65 7.39 12.73 -3.69
N SER A 66 6.25 12.32 -4.24
CA SER A 66 5.37 13.21 -4.98
C SER A 66 4.00 12.58 -5.09
N LYS A 67 3.03 13.36 -5.54
CA LYS A 67 1.69 12.85 -5.81
C LYS A 67 1.74 11.75 -6.88
N ALA A 68 2.52 11.97 -7.93
CA ALA A 68 2.66 10.97 -8.98
C ALA A 68 3.25 9.67 -8.44
N HIS A 69 4.23 9.76 -7.56
CA HIS A 69 4.83 8.58 -6.92
C HIS A 69 3.78 7.84 -6.08
N MET A 70 2.99 8.59 -5.31
CA MET A 70 1.93 8.01 -4.49
C MET A 70 0.92 7.27 -5.36
N GLU A 71 0.53 7.86 -6.49
CA GLU A 71 -0.40 7.23 -7.42
C GLU A 71 0.18 5.97 -8.06
N GLN A 72 1.47 5.98 -8.38
CA GLN A 72 2.15 4.79 -8.90
C GLN A 72 2.12 3.65 -7.90
N VAL A 73 2.40 3.95 -6.64
CA VAL A 73 2.35 2.95 -5.57
C VAL A 73 0.94 2.36 -5.48
N TYR A 74 -0.05 3.23 -5.44
CA TYR A 74 -1.45 2.83 -5.35
C TYR A 74 -1.85 1.91 -6.51
N THR A 75 -1.53 2.33 -7.73
CA THR A 75 -1.88 1.59 -8.94
C THR A 75 -1.18 0.24 -9.00
N ASN A 76 0.11 0.22 -8.70
CA ASN A 76 0.87 -1.03 -8.79
C ASN A 76 0.47 -2.02 -7.72
N LEU A 77 0.16 -1.55 -6.51
CA LEU A 77 -0.36 -2.43 -5.47
C LEU A 77 -1.71 -3.04 -5.90
N GLY A 78 -2.56 -2.20 -6.50
CA GLY A 78 -3.87 -2.66 -6.95
C GLY A 78 -3.82 -3.67 -8.10
N ASN A 79 -2.70 -3.72 -8.83
CA ASN A 79 -2.53 -4.65 -9.94
C ASN A 79 -1.97 -6.00 -9.51
N LEU A 80 -1.59 -6.17 -8.25
CA LEU A 80 -1.11 -7.46 -7.76
C LEU A 80 -2.26 -8.46 -7.75
N GLU A 81 -1.96 -9.69 -8.19
CA GLU A 81 -2.96 -10.72 -8.37
C GLU A 81 -3.74 -11.02 -7.09
N LEU A 82 -3.04 -11.05 -5.95
CA LEU A 82 -3.66 -11.36 -4.67
C LEU A 82 -4.40 -10.18 -4.04
N VAL A 83 -4.18 -8.97 -4.54
CA VAL A 83 -4.77 -7.77 -3.96
C VAL A 83 -6.16 -7.55 -4.53
N LYS A 84 -7.12 -7.27 -3.63
CA LYS A 84 -8.51 -6.98 -3.99
C LYS A 84 -8.81 -5.50 -3.92
N VAL A 85 -8.30 -4.83 -2.91
CA VAL A 85 -8.56 -3.40 -2.68
C VAL A 85 -7.34 -2.76 -2.05
N VAL A 86 -7.06 -1.52 -2.44
CA VAL A 86 -6.05 -0.68 -1.81
C VAL A 86 -6.74 0.58 -1.30
N LEU A 87 -6.57 0.86 -0.03
CA LEU A 87 -7.18 2.02 0.61
C LEU A 87 -6.14 3.04 1.05
#